data_f694121a4dea55e574c04d8116d539f2
#
_entry.id   f694121a4dea55e574c04d8116d539f2
#
_cell.length_a   1.000
_cell.length_b   1.000
_cell.length_c   1.000
_cell.angle_alpha   90.00
_cell.angle_beta   90.00
_cell.angle_gamma   90.00
#
_symmetry.space_group_name_H-M   'P 1'
#
loop_
_entity.id
_entity.type
_entity.pdbx_description
1 polymer ?
#
loop_
_entity_poly.entity_id
_entity_poly.type
_entity_poly.pdbx_seq_one_letter_code
_entity_poly.pdbx_strand_id
1 'polypeptide(L)'
;MNLNTIGLVFSLGLLMSCSEMKEASLNNFALDDDVFESGKSLVALTYGLHKLEEANLDQTTLLIGVHGSNSRGYEWVYPLQSLNKEDILISFYRWNDDACPGPSMTTLHSLIKTKLEDSPNISKVVIVGHSYGGLLVASFTAKWDFDISLEAHSIAGPLKGMGILSRACNYQVPTSVGSDIKFYQWRTIKELDGAFKDLDYDPQVLEIENSIVTTLPETYKGNKLGHNWSISWVADEIKQNLQ
;
A
#
# COMPACT_ATOMS: atom_id res chain seq x y z
N MET A 1 -69.71 -22.74 -28.09
CA MET A 1 -68.37 -22.85 -28.70
C MET A 1 -67.45 -21.91 -27.93
N ASN A 2 -66.67 -22.44 -27.00
CA ASN A 2 -65.77 -21.65 -26.17
C ASN A 2 -64.33 -21.88 -26.72
N LEU A 3 -63.72 -20.81 -27.21
CA LEU A 3 -62.28 -20.80 -27.54
C LEU A 3 -61.51 -20.39 -26.29
N ASN A 4 -60.69 -21.33 -25.78
CA ASN A 4 -59.68 -21.07 -24.77
C ASN A 4 -58.43 -20.53 -25.45
N THR A 5 -58.07 -19.28 -25.16
CA THR A 5 -56.79 -18.71 -25.58
C THR A 5 -55.75 -19.00 -24.48
N ILE A 6 -54.78 -19.88 -24.77
CA ILE A 6 -53.63 -20.18 -23.92
C ILE A 6 -52.57 -19.10 -24.16
N GLY A 7 -52.38 -18.22 -23.17
CA GLY A 7 -51.30 -17.25 -23.16
C GLY A 7 -49.97 -17.89 -22.75
N LEU A 8 -49.02 -17.94 -23.66
CA LEU A 8 -47.68 -18.40 -23.42
C LEU A 8 -46.85 -17.22 -22.80
N VAL A 9 -46.56 -17.30 -21.53
CA VAL A 9 -45.67 -16.33 -20.84
C VAL A 9 -44.24 -16.76 -21.07
N PHE A 10 -43.51 -16.06 -21.93
CA PHE A 10 -42.05 -16.20 -22.05
C PHE A 10 -41.40 -15.45 -20.89
N SER A 11 -40.92 -16.19 -19.91
CA SER A 11 -40.01 -15.66 -18.86
C SER A 11 -38.60 -15.55 -19.45
N LEU A 12 -38.22 -14.31 -19.74
CA LEU A 12 -36.83 -13.97 -20.15
C LEU A 12 -35.98 -13.94 -18.89
N GLY A 13 -35.33 -15.04 -18.56
CA GLY A 13 -34.33 -15.10 -17.49
C GLY A 13 -33.10 -14.27 -17.89
N LEU A 14 -32.92 -13.09 -17.32
CA LEU A 14 -31.65 -12.37 -17.35
C LEU A 14 -30.61 -13.20 -16.57
N LEU A 15 -29.76 -13.92 -17.28
CA LEU A 15 -28.53 -14.43 -16.74
C LEU A 15 -27.60 -13.23 -16.52
N MET A 16 -27.64 -12.62 -15.32
CA MET A 16 -26.56 -11.77 -14.88
C MET A 16 -25.32 -12.66 -14.70
N SER A 17 -24.42 -12.63 -15.66
CA SER A 17 -23.05 -13.12 -15.49
C SER A 17 -22.39 -12.23 -14.45
N CYS A 18 -22.43 -12.64 -13.18
CA CYS A 18 -21.43 -12.19 -12.19
C CYS A 18 -20.08 -12.68 -12.70
N SER A 19 -19.29 -11.81 -13.31
CA SER A 19 -17.86 -12.06 -13.42
C SER A 19 -17.34 -12.13 -11.99
N GLU A 20 -16.97 -13.32 -11.52
CA GLU A 20 -16.25 -13.47 -10.27
C GLU A 20 -14.98 -12.61 -10.40
N MET A 21 -14.91 -11.54 -9.61
CA MET A 21 -13.67 -10.79 -9.48
C MET A 21 -12.65 -11.75 -8.89
N LYS A 22 -11.53 -11.96 -9.58
CA LYS A 22 -10.43 -12.78 -9.08
C LYS A 22 -10.03 -12.24 -7.71
N GLU A 23 -9.94 -13.11 -6.72
CA GLU A 23 -9.44 -12.78 -5.39
C GLU A 23 -8.04 -12.18 -5.54
N ALA A 24 -7.77 -11.07 -4.82
CA ALA A 24 -6.46 -10.46 -4.80
C ALA A 24 -5.49 -11.41 -4.06
N SER A 25 -4.65 -12.08 -4.82
CA SER A 25 -3.67 -13.05 -4.34
C SER A 25 -2.40 -12.96 -5.16
N LEU A 26 -1.24 -13.10 -4.51
CA LEU A 26 0.06 -13.08 -5.19
C LEU A 26 0.15 -14.11 -6.31
N ASN A 27 -0.48 -15.27 -6.12
CA ASN A 27 -0.49 -16.34 -7.12
C ASN A 27 -1.32 -16.00 -8.39
N ASN A 28 -2.22 -15.03 -8.27
CA ASN A 28 -3.09 -14.58 -9.36
C ASN A 28 -2.56 -13.34 -10.07
N PHE A 29 -1.48 -12.74 -9.55
CA PHE A 29 -0.91 -11.53 -10.14
C PHE A 29 -0.08 -11.86 -11.39
N ALA A 30 -0.31 -11.12 -12.46
CA ALA A 30 0.47 -11.14 -13.69
C ALA A 30 1.21 -9.81 -13.86
N LEU A 31 2.44 -9.87 -14.41
CA LEU A 31 3.33 -8.70 -14.59
C LEU A 31 3.39 -8.19 -16.03
N ASP A 32 2.77 -8.91 -16.94
CA ASP A 32 2.67 -8.60 -18.37
C ASP A 32 1.40 -7.79 -18.70
N ASP A 33 0.75 -8.12 -19.78
CA ASP A 33 -0.45 -7.42 -20.26
C ASP A 33 -1.61 -7.40 -19.24
N ASP A 34 -1.63 -8.34 -18.28
CA ASP A 34 -2.66 -8.45 -17.25
C ASP A 34 -2.32 -7.69 -15.95
N VAL A 35 -1.22 -6.93 -15.89
CA VAL A 35 -0.82 -6.18 -14.69
C VAL A 35 -1.91 -5.22 -14.21
N PHE A 36 -2.65 -4.60 -15.13
CA PHE A 36 -3.75 -3.71 -14.79
C PHE A 36 -4.94 -4.44 -14.17
N GLU A 37 -5.26 -5.65 -14.63
CA GLU A 37 -6.33 -6.47 -14.03
C GLU A 37 -5.90 -6.96 -12.63
N SER A 38 -4.64 -7.38 -12.49
CA SER A 38 -4.06 -7.69 -11.17
C SER A 38 -4.16 -6.51 -10.22
N GLY A 39 -3.82 -5.30 -10.68
CA GLY A 39 -3.94 -4.07 -9.90
C GLY A 39 -5.39 -3.74 -9.50
N LYS A 40 -6.35 -3.93 -10.42
CA LYS A 40 -7.78 -3.73 -10.12
C LYS A 40 -8.25 -4.62 -8.98
N SER A 41 -7.77 -5.86 -8.87
CA SER A 41 -8.14 -6.76 -7.79
C SER A 41 -7.71 -6.21 -6.42
N LEU A 42 -6.54 -5.55 -6.32
CA LEU A 42 -6.07 -4.90 -5.10
C LEU A 42 -6.96 -3.71 -4.68
N VAL A 43 -7.31 -2.84 -5.62
CA VAL A 43 -8.11 -1.64 -5.30
C VAL A 43 -9.60 -1.94 -5.17
N ALA A 44 -10.06 -3.11 -5.61
CA ALA A 44 -11.41 -3.60 -5.41
C ALA A 44 -11.64 -4.20 -4.01
N LEU A 45 -10.58 -4.47 -3.25
CA LEU A 45 -10.69 -4.91 -1.86
C LEU A 45 -11.47 -3.89 -1.03
N THR A 46 -12.23 -4.37 -0.07
CA THR A 46 -12.87 -3.51 0.93
C THR A 46 -11.81 -2.81 1.79
N TYR A 47 -12.17 -1.73 2.48
CA TYR A 47 -11.23 -1.11 3.41
C TYR A 47 -10.86 -2.07 4.54
N GLY A 48 -9.57 -2.25 4.78
CA GLY A 48 -9.02 -3.18 5.76
C GLY A 48 -7.63 -3.68 5.40
N LEU A 49 -7.10 -4.56 6.25
CA LEU A 49 -5.83 -5.25 6.04
C LEU A 49 -6.10 -6.64 5.46
N HIS A 50 -5.63 -6.90 4.27
CA HIS A 50 -5.87 -8.13 3.52
C HIS A 50 -4.58 -8.91 3.34
N LYS A 51 -4.55 -10.17 3.78
CA LYS A 51 -3.48 -11.11 3.38
C LYS A 51 -3.61 -11.42 1.88
N LEU A 52 -2.49 -11.49 1.20
CA LEU A 52 -2.45 -11.80 -0.24
C LEU A 52 -1.97 -13.23 -0.52
N GLU A 53 -1.78 -14.00 0.51
CA GLU A 53 -1.39 -15.41 0.47
C GLU A 53 -1.90 -16.13 1.73
N GLU A 54 -1.85 -17.46 1.72
CA GLU A 54 -2.17 -18.22 2.92
C GLU A 54 -1.07 -18.07 3.98
N ALA A 55 -1.47 -17.78 5.22
CA ALA A 55 -0.55 -17.68 6.33
C ALA A 55 -0.06 -19.08 6.76
N ASN A 56 1.25 -19.17 7.10
CA ASN A 56 1.85 -20.39 7.63
C ASN A 56 2.75 -20.07 8.85
N LEU A 57 3.21 -21.11 9.54
CA LEU A 57 3.98 -20.95 10.78
C LEU A 57 5.44 -20.53 10.57
N ASP A 58 5.96 -20.65 9.36
CA ASP A 58 7.34 -20.26 9.04
C ASP A 58 7.48 -18.76 8.82
N GLN A 59 6.35 -18.05 8.62
CA GLN A 59 6.33 -16.61 8.43
C GLN A 59 6.53 -15.87 9.75
N THR A 60 7.64 -15.18 9.88
CA THR A 60 8.04 -14.41 11.08
C THR A 60 7.97 -12.90 10.86
N THR A 61 7.76 -12.46 9.64
CA THR A 61 7.64 -11.06 9.24
C THR A 61 6.28 -10.80 8.60
N LEU A 62 5.56 -9.77 9.08
CA LEU A 62 4.37 -9.24 8.42
C LEU A 62 4.77 -8.04 7.57
N LEU A 63 4.65 -8.14 6.24
CA LEU A 63 4.87 -7.02 5.33
C LEU A 63 3.55 -6.44 4.84
N ILE A 64 3.39 -5.12 4.98
CA ILE A 64 2.16 -4.41 4.64
C ILE A 64 2.44 -3.35 3.59
N GLY A 65 1.84 -3.48 2.39
CA GLY A 65 1.79 -2.42 1.39
C GLY A 65 0.67 -1.43 1.70
N VAL A 66 0.97 -0.12 1.66
CA VAL A 66 0.00 0.97 1.92
C VAL A 66 -0.05 1.91 0.71
N HIS A 67 -1.15 1.88 -0.03
CA HIS A 67 -1.26 2.62 -1.28
C HIS A 67 -1.39 4.14 -1.09
N GLY A 68 -1.06 4.89 -2.15
CA GLY A 68 -1.25 6.32 -2.24
C GLY A 68 -2.66 6.72 -2.67
N SER A 69 -2.88 8.03 -2.81
CA SER A 69 -4.14 8.58 -3.32
C SER A 69 -4.36 8.20 -4.78
N ASN A 70 -5.60 7.84 -5.13
CA ASN A 70 -6.02 7.41 -6.47
C ASN A 70 -5.17 6.25 -7.03
N SER A 71 -4.70 5.35 -6.19
CA SER A 71 -3.98 4.14 -6.60
C SER A 71 -4.85 3.32 -7.55
N ARG A 72 -4.22 2.81 -8.62
CA ARG A 72 -4.83 1.84 -9.53
C ARG A 72 -4.42 0.40 -9.23
N GLY A 73 -3.53 0.21 -8.24
CA GLY A 73 -3.05 -1.07 -7.76
C GLY A 73 -1.95 -1.70 -8.61
N TYR A 74 -1.89 -1.45 -9.94
CA TYR A 74 -0.90 -2.07 -10.83
C TYR A 74 0.54 -1.75 -10.42
N GLU A 75 0.79 -0.57 -9.84
CA GLU A 75 2.08 -0.15 -9.32
C GLU A 75 2.56 -0.98 -8.12
N TRP A 76 1.65 -1.71 -7.47
CA TRP A 76 1.93 -2.58 -6.34
C TRP A 76 2.14 -4.05 -6.71
N VAL A 77 1.74 -4.47 -7.91
CA VAL A 77 1.80 -5.89 -8.33
C VAL A 77 3.23 -6.42 -8.26
N TYR A 78 4.16 -5.79 -8.98
CA TYR A 78 5.58 -6.19 -8.93
C TYR A 78 6.21 -6.06 -7.53
N PRO A 79 6.06 -4.94 -6.81
CA PRO A 79 6.62 -4.80 -5.47
C PRO A 79 6.19 -5.90 -4.51
N LEU A 80 4.90 -6.20 -4.43
CA LEU A 80 4.38 -7.22 -3.50
C LEU A 80 4.87 -8.62 -3.87
N GLN A 81 4.93 -8.96 -5.17
CA GLN A 81 5.50 -10.24 -5.61
C GLN A 81 7.02 -10.32 -5.37
N SER A 82 7.76 -9.22 -5.62
CA SER A 82 9.22 -9.22 -5.47
C SER A 82 9.66 -9.34 -4.01
N LEU A 83 8.85 -8.86 -3.07
CA LEU A 83 9.09 -8.91 -1.62
C LEU A 83 8.60 -10.21 -0.98
N ASN A 84 7.89 -11.05 -1.74
CA ASN A 84 7.41 -12.32 -1.23
C ASN A 84 8.58 -13.29 -1.00
N LYS A 85 8.68 -13.82 0.24
CA LYS A 85 9.62 -14.84 0.70
C LYS A 85 8.92 -15.79 1.65
N GLU A 86 9.49 -16.97 1.86
CA GLU A 86 8.89 -18.02 2.71
C GLU A 86 8.62 -17.56 4.15
N ASP A 87 9.46 -16.68 4.69
CA ASP A 87 9.36 -16.14 6.05
C ASP A 87 8.55 -14.84 6.16
N ILE A 88 7.96 -14.35 5.06
CA ILE A 88 7.23 -13.09 5.00
C ILE A 88 5.76 -13.33 4.64
N LEU A 89 4.84 -12.87 5.48
CA LEU A 89 3.42 -12.78 5.18
C LEU A 89 3.11 -11.46 4.49
N ILE A 90 2.79 -11.51 3.21
CA ILE A 90 2.45 -10.31 2.43
C ILE A 90 0.99 -9.93 2.65
N SER A 91 0.79 -8.66 3.00
CA SER A 91 -0.53 -8.06 3.18
C SER A 91 -0.63 -6.70 2.49
N PHE A 92 -1.84 -6.29 2.17
CA PHE A 92 -2.14 -5.00 1.57
C PHE A 92 -3.18 -4.26 2.39
N TYR A 93 -2.88 -3.01 2.76
CA TYR A 93 -3.81 -2.16 3.49
C TYR A 93 -4.59 -1.28 2.52
N ARG A 94 -5.87 -1.63 2.32
CA ARG A 94 -6.82 -0.83 1.56
C ARG A 94 -7.49 0.17 2.51
N TRP A 95 -7.31 1.46 2.27
CA TRP A 95 -7.81 2.51 3.14
C TRP A 95 -8.51 3.61 2.34
N ASN A 96 -9.27 4.48 3.02
CA ASN A 96 -9.96 5.59 2.39
C ASN A 96 -8.98 6.76 2.17
N ASP A 97 -8.37 6.79 1.00
CA ASP A 97 -7.40 7.79 0.58
C ASP A 97 -8.00 9.15 0.18
N ASP A 98 -9.34 9.26 0.13
CA ASP A 98 -10.08 10.53 -0.01
C ASP A 98 -10.29 11.23 1.35
N ALA A 99 -10.01 10.54 2.46
CA ALA A 99 -10.19 11.04 3.82
C ALA A 99 -8.87 11.45 4.49
N CYS A 100 -8.97 12.05 5.67
CA CYS A 100 -7.82 12.34 6.52
C CYS A 100 -7.15 11.05 7.02
N PRO A 101 -5.81 11.00 7.16
CA PRO A 101 -5.08 9.78 7.48
C PRO A 101 -5.30 9.30 8.93
N GLY A 102 -5.67 10.20 9.85
CA GLY A 102 -5.81 9.89 11.28
C GLY A 102 -6.68 8.68 11.61
N PRO A 103 -7.94 8.62 11.14
CA PRO A 103 -8.81 7.45 11.33
C PRO A 103 -8.20 6.17 10.74
N SER A 104 -7.60 6.25 9.54
CA SER A 104 -6.98 5.11 8.87
C SER A 104 -5.75 4.58 9.63
N MET A 105 -4.97 5.46 10.26
CA MET A 105 -3.86 5.03 11.14
C MET A 105 -4.37 4.27 12.37
N THR A 106 -5.47 4.73 12.98
CA THR A 106 -6.07 4.04 14.14
C THR A 106 -6.64 2.67 13.73
N THR A 107 -7.27 2.60 12.57
CA THR A 107 -7.76 1.32 12.02
C THR A 107 -6.60 0.37 11.72
N LEU A 108 -5.53 0.86 11.07
CA LEU A 108 -4.35 0.04 10.77
C LEU A 108 -3.73 -0.53 12.04
N HIS A 109 -3.57 0.30 13.10
CA HIS A 109 -3.06 -0.14 14.39
C HIS A 109 -3.89 -1.30 14.98
N SER A 110 -5.22 -1.15 15.01
CA SER A 110 -6.12 -2.20 15.52
C SER A 110 -6.03 -3.48 14.69
N LEU A 111 -5.93 -3.37 13.37
CA LEU A 111 -5.82 -4.53 12.48
C LEU A 111 -4.48 -5.26 12.61
N ILE A 112 -3.38 -4.52 12.79
CA ILE A 112 -2.07 -5.11 13.10
C ILE A 112 -2.14 -5.85 14.44
N LYS A 113 -2.72 -5.23 15.48
CA LYS A 113 -2.89 -5.87 16.78
C LYS A 113 -3.59 -7.23 16.67
N THR A 114 -4.76 -7.26 16.03
CA THR A 114 -5.50 -8.50 15.79
C THR A 114 -4.65 -9.51 15.01
N LYS A 115 -3.91 -9.04 13.98
CA LYS A 115 -3.08 -9.93 13.17
C LYS A 115 -1.93 -10.57 13.97
N LEU A 116 -1.33 -9.82 14.89
CA LEU A 116 -0.27 -10.34 15.76
C LEU A 116 -0.82 -11.32 16.81
N GLU A 117 -2.04 -11.09 17.31
CA GLU A 117 -2.74 -12.02 18.19
C GLU A 117 -3.03 -13.36 17.47
N ASP A 118 -3.44 -13.31 16.20
CA ASP A 118 -3.74 -14.47 15.36
C ASP A 118 -2.49 -15.19 14.84
N SER A 119 -1.33 -14.52 14.83
CA SER A 119 -0.07 -15.03 14.28
C SER A 119 1.10 -14.72 15.24
N PRO A 120 1.19 -15.45 16.37
CA PRO A 120 2.17 -15.16 17.44
C PRO A 120 3.63 -15.43 17.06
N ASN A 121 3.88 -16.08 15.93
CA ASN A 121 5.20 -16.29 15.34
C ASN A 121 5.74 -15.03 14.63
N ILE A 122 4.90 -14.02 14.34
CA ILE A 122 5.35 -12.75 13.78
C ILE A 122 6.14 -11.96 14.85
N SER A 123 7.38 -11.67 14.56
CA SER A 123 8.31 -10.93 15.42
C SER A 123 8.78 -9.60 14.81
N LYS A 124 8.45 -9.36 13.55
CA LYS A 124 8.78 -8.13 12.83
C LYS A 124 7.61 -7.68 11.97
N VAL A 125 7.39 -6.38 11.93
CA VAL A 125 6.48 -5.75 10.96
C VAL A 125 7.28 -4.84 10.03
N VAL A 126 7.06 -4.96 8.73
CA VAL A 126 7.58 -4.08 7.68
C VAL A 126 6.39 -3.38 7.03
N ILE A 127 6.36 -2.05 7.06
CA ILE A 127 5.28 -1.28 6.44
C ILE A 127 5.87 -0.42 5.32
N VAL A 128 5.36 -0.60 4.11
CA VAL A 128 5.81 0.12 2.92
C VAL A 128 4.68 0.99 2.42
N GLY A 129 4.83 2.32 2.52
CA GLY A 129 3.82 3.28 2.06
C GLY A 129 4.31 4.12 0.90
N HIS A 130 3.44 4.35 -0.08
CA HIS A 130 3.74 5.16 -1.25
C HIS A 130 2.90 6.43 -1.28
N SER A 131 3.51 7.56 -1.64
CA SER A 131 2.82 8.84 -1.81
C SER A 131 2.03 9.22 -0.55
N TYR A 132 0.72 9.39 -0.61
CA TYR A 132 -0.13 9.65 0.56
C TYR A 132 -0.08 8.49 1.58
N GLY A 133 0.07 7.24 1.12
CA GLY A 133 0.36 6.10 2.01
C GLY A 133 1.72 6.23 2.71
N GLY A 134 2.72 6.83 2.07
CA GLY A 134 4.03 7.14 2.68
C GLY A 134 3.91 8.16 3.81
N LEU A 135 3.06 9.19 3.65
CA LEU A 135 2.72 10.14 4.71
C LEU A 135 1.98 9.44 5.86
N LEU A 136 1.02 8.57 5.55
CA LEU A 136 0.31 7.77 6.55
C LEU A 136 1.29 6.93 7.36
N VAL A 137 2.21 6.21 6.70
CA VAL A 137 3.21 5.35 7.35
C VAL A 137 4.15 6.16 8.25
N ALA A 138 4.66 7.30 7.78
CA ALA A 138 5.51 8.17 8.58
C ALA A 138 4.80 8.65 9.85
N SER A 139 3.54 9.04 9.74
CA SER A 139 2.74 9.48 10.88
C SER A 139 2.35 8.32 11.81
N PHE A 140 2.22 7.12 11.25
CA PHE A 140 1.89 5.91 11.99
C PHE A 140 3.01 5.47 12.94
N THR A 141 4.28 5.77 12.64
CA THR A 141 5.42 5.43 13.53
C THR A 141 5.22 5.95 14.96
N ALA A 142 4.59 7.11 15.12
CA ALA A 142 4.29 7.69 16.44
C ALA A 142 3.20 6.94 17.24
N LYS A 143 2.50 6.01 16.60
CA LYS A 143 1.48 5.16 17.25
C LYS A 143 1.97 3.74 17.55
N TRP A 144 3.21 3.44 17.19
CA TRP A 144 3.77 2.11 17.39
C TRP A 144 4.04 1.87 18.88
N ASP A 145 3.35 0.91 19.46
CA ASP A 145 3.43 0.53 20.86
C ASP A 145 3.48 -1.00 21.06
N PHE A 146 3.78 -1.74 19.99
CA PHE A 146 3.94 -3.19 20.04
C PHE A 146 5.36 -3.57 20.45
N ASP A 147 5.49 -4.64 21.25
CA ASP A 147 6.78 -5.19 21.72
C ASP A 147 7.46 -6.08 20.64
N ILE A 148 7.43 -5.62 19.38
CA ILE A 148 8.11 -6.24 18.24
C ILE A 148 8.69 -5.14 17.36
N SER A 149 9.69 -5.49 16.53
CA SER A 149 10.38 -4.50 15.70
C SER A 149 9.50 -3.98 14.56
N LEU A 150 9.58 -2.65 14.34
CA LEU A 150 9.00 -1.99 13.16
C LEU A 150 10.09 -1.51 12.21
N GLU A 151 9.91 -1.84 10.93
CA GLU A 151 10.63 -1.23 9.81
C GLU A 151 9.62 -0.52 8.91
N ALA A 152 9.73 0.78 8.77
CA ALA A 152 8.76 1.61 8.07
C ALA A 152 9.42 2.36 6.91
N HIS A 153 8.80 2.28 5.73
CA HIS A 153 9.29 2.90 4.50
C HIS A 153 8.28 3.89 3.96
N SER A 154 8.67 5.15 3.84
CA SER A 154 7.90 6.21 3.17
C SER A 154 8.52 6.48 1.80
N ILE A 155 7.83 6.09 0.73
CA ILE A 155 8.27 6.21 -0.65
C ILE A 155 7.53 7.37 -1.31
N ALA A 156 8.24 8.36 -1.84
CA ALA A 156 7.67 9.56 -2.45
C ALA A 156 6.56 10.19 -1.57
N GLY A 157 6.74 10.13 -0.24
CA GLY A 157 5.76 10.63 0.71
C GLY A 157 5.80 12.16 0.82
N PRO A 158 4.66 12.88 0.71
CA PRO A 158 4.61 14.33 0.89
C PRO A 158 4.64 14.71 2.37
N LEU A 159 5.76 14.44 3.05
CA LEU A 159 5.90 14.49 4.52
C LEU A 159 5.75 15.89 5.09
N LYS A 160 6.02 16.95 4.32
CA LYS A 160 5.69 18.34 4.71
C LYS A 160 4.20 18.63 4.75
N GLY A 161 3.38 17.66 4.30
CA GLY A 161 1.97 17.89 4.01
C GLY A 161 1.76 18.63 2.67
N MET A 162 0.56 18.55 2.18
CA MET A 162 0.09 19.34 1.02
C MET A 162 -1.10 20.18 1.48
N GLY A 163 -1.23 21.40 0.94
CA GLY A 163 -2.06 22.47 1.47
C GLY A 163 -3.45 22.12 2.06
N ILE A 164 -4.15 21.13 1.50
CA ILE A 164 -5.45 20.69 2.00
C ILE A 164 -5.32 19.82 3.26
N LEU A 165 -4.29 18.96 3.32
CA LEU A 165 -4.04 18.06 4.44
C LEU A 165 -3.75 18.82 5.73
N SER A 166 -2.89 19.85 5.63
CA SER A 166 -2.54 20.69 6.77
C SER A 166 -3.72 21.48 7.30
N ARG A 167 -4.63 21.94 6.40
CA ARG A 167 -5.77 22.77 6.77
C ARG A 167 -7.00 21.98 7.21
N ALA A 168 -7.32 20.89 6.53
CA ALA A 168 -8.55 20.13 6.76
C ALA A 168 -8.38 18.95 7.71
N CYS A 169 -7.17 18.37 7.78
CA CYS A 169 -6.89 17.14 8.53
C CYS A 169 -6.10 17.35 9.81
N ASN A 170 -5.76 18.58 10.16
CA ASN A 170 -4.88 18.88 11.30
C ASN A 170 -3.62 18.00 11.28
N TYR A 171 -3.06 17.82 10.08
CA TYR A 171 -1.87 17.00 9.89
C TYR A 171 -0.70 17.59 10.67
N GLN A 172 -0.11 16.79 11.53
CA GLN A 172 1.10 17.14 12.27
C GLN A 172 2.31 16.52 11.56
N VAL A 173 3.26 17.36 11.21
CA VAL A 173 4.51 16.93 10.60
C VAL A 173 5.31 16.12 11.62
N PRO A 174 5.73 14.88 11.31
CA PRO A 174 6.58 14.13 12.23
C PRO A 174 7.96 14.78 12.32
N THR A 175 8.47 14.92 13.54
CA THR A 175 9.80 15.52 13.82
C THR A 175 10.84 14.46 14.19
N SER A 176 10.41 13.32 14.72
CA SER A 176 11.28 12.21 15.10
C SER A 176 10.52 10.89 15.02
N VAL A 177 11.25 9.78 14.97
CA VAL A 177 10.73 8.43 15.19
C VAL A 177 11.41 7.81 16.40
N GLY A 178 10.78 6.80 17.02
CA GLY A 178 11.36 6.07 18.13
C GLY A 178 12.71 5.45 17.75
N SER A 179 13.66 5.40 18.67
CA SER A 179 15.02 4.87 18.42
C SER A 179 15.05 3.38 18.10
N ASP A 180 14.00 2.66 18.42
CA ASP A 180 13.75 1.24 18.17
C ASP A 180 13.04 0.98 16.82
N ILE A 181 12.61 2.04 16.13
CA ILE A 181 11.95 2.00 14.82
C ILE A 181 12.98 2.30 13.73
N LYS A 182 13.10 1.43 12.75
CA LYS A 182 13.83 1.73 11.52
C LYS A 182 12.90 2.46 10.54
N PHE A 183 13.18 3.74 10.30
CA PHE A 183 12.36 4.54 9.39
C PHE A 183 13.17 5.05 8.21
N TYR A 184 12.69 4.74 6.99
CA TYR A 184 13.32 5.08 5.72
C TYR A 184 12.48 6.09 4.95
N GLN A 185 13.09 7.18 4.50
CA GLN A 185 12.54 8.13 3.56
C GLN A 185 13.17 7.91 2.18
N TRP A 186 12.39 7.43 1.23
CA TRP A 186 12.81 7.23 -0.15
C TRP A 186 12.26 8.37 -1.00
N ARG A 187 13.13 9.30 -1.40
CA ARG A 187 12.74 10.52 -2.08
C ARG A 187 12.98 10.40 -3.57
N THR A 188 11.95 10.58 -4.39
CA THR A 188 12.11 10.77 -5.83
C THR A 188 12.79 12.11 -6.11
N ILE A 189 13.39 12.25 -7.30
CA ILE A 189 13.83 13.56 -7.80
C ILE A 189 12.58 14.34 -8.19
N LYS A 190 12.33 15.46 -7.53
CA LYS A 190 11.09 16.27 -7.69
C LYS A 190 10.76 16.56 -9.15
N GLU A 191 11.76 16.99 -9.95
CA GLU A 191 11.62 17.37 -11.36
C GLU A 191 11.23 16.18 -12.26
N LEU A 192 11.51 14.97 -11.81
CA LEU A 192 11.17 13.73 -12.50
C LEU A 192 9.87 13.11 -12.00
N ASP A 193 9.36 13.55 -10.85
CA ASP A 193 8.18 13.04 -10.19
C ASP A 193 6.90 13.71 -10.72
N GLY A 194 6.03 12.94 -11.36
CA GLY A 194 4.80 13.47 -11.96
C GLY A 194 3.82 14.11 -10.98
N ALA A 195 3.89 13.74 -9.68
CA ALA A 195 3.04 14.30 -8.66
C ALA A 195 3.59 15.61 -8.05
N PHE A 196 4.91 15.83 -8.12
CA PHE A 196 5.56 16.94 -7.39
C PHE A 196 6.27 17.95 -8.29
N LYS A 197 6.56 17.64 -9.56
CA LYS A 197 7.36 18.45 -10.47
C LYS A 197 6.85 19.89 -10.63
N ASP A 198 5.54 20.09 -10.58
CA ASP A 198 4.88 21.38 -10.79
C ASP A 198 4.63 22.15 -9.48
N LEU A 199 5.11 21.65 -8.33
CA LEU A 199 5.05 22.35 -7.05
C LEU A 199 6.23 23.30 -6.88
N ASP A 200 5.98 24.43 -6.23
CA ASP A 200 7.02 25.42 -5.91
C ASP A 200 8.05 24.92 -4.89
N TYR A 201 7.72 23.86 -4.16
CA TYR A 201 8.57 23.23 -3.16
C TYR A 201 8.56 21.71 -3.31
N ASP A 202 9.54 21.02 -2.71
CA ASP A 202 9.53 19.57 -2.62
C ASP A 202 8.85 19.14 -1.30
N PRO A 203 7.65 18.50 -1.37
CA PRO A 203 6.94 18.09 -0.18
C PRO A 203 7.56 16.89 0.53
N GLN A 204 8.51 16.19 -0.11
CA GLN A 204 9.20 15.02 0.44
C GLN A 204 10.33 15.45 1.40
N VAL A 205 10.92 16.63 1.19
CA VAL A 205 12.12 17.07 1.91
C VAL A 205 11.73 17.54 3.31
N LEU A 206 11.81 16.62 4.25
CA LEU A 206 11.58 16.85 5.68
C LEU A 206 12.69 16.17 6.48
N GLU A 207 13.24 16.88 7.46
CA GLU A 207 14.15 16.28 8.44
C GLU A 207 13.33 15.66 9.55
N ILE A 208 13.51 14.35 9.74
CA ILE A 208 12.91 13.57 10.81
C ILE A 208 14.06 12.89 11.56
N GLU A 209 14.19 13.19 12.84
CA GLU A 209 15.23 12.59 13.66
C GLU A 209 15.10 11.06 13.69
N ASN A 210 16.22 10.36 13.65
CA ASN A 210 16.33 8.90 13.56
C ASN A 210 15.80 8.29 12.25
N SER A 211 15.64 9.08 11.19
CA SER A 211 15.30 8.55 9.86
C SER A 211 16.52 8.34 8.97
N ILE A 212 16.40 7.39 8.06
CA ILE A 212 17.38 7.12 7.00
C ILE A 212 16.83 7.68 5.71
N VAL A 213 17.57 8.61 5.07
CA VAL A 213 17.11 9.29 3.84
C VAL A 213 17.90 8.81 2.65
N THR A 214 17.21 8.41 1.60
CA THR A 214 17.80 8.05 0.31
C THR A 214 17.07 8.77 -0.82
N THR A 215 17.82 9.49 -1.66
CA THR A 215 17.29 10.02 -2.92
C THR A 215 17.44 8.95 -4.01
N LEU A 216 16.36 8.69 -4.73
CA LEU A 216 16.30 7.69 -5.78
C LEU A 216 17.08 8.16 -7.01
N PRO A 217 17.62 7.22 -7.83
CA PRO A 217 18.30 7.57 -9.07
C PRO A 217 17.33 8.13 -10.12
N GLU A 218 17.88 8.73 -11.17
CA GLU A 218 17.09 9.29 -12.28
C GLU A 218 16.37 8.22 -13.11
N THR A 219 16.92 7.03 -13.17
CA THR A 219 16.43 5.95 -14.02
C THR A 219 16.43 4.60 -13.29
N TYR A 220 15.49 3.74 -13.70
CA TYR A 220 15.38 2.36 -13.24
C TYR A 220 14.98 1.47 -14.41
N LYS A 221 15.76 0.39 -14.67
CA LYS A 221 15.54 -0.56 -15.78
C LYS A 221 15.35 0.14 -17.14
N GLY A 222 16.13 1.20 -17.38
CA GLY A 222 16.08 1.98 -18.62
C GLY A 222 14.94 2.98 -18.74
N ASN A 223 14.07 3.09 -17.73
CA ASN A 223 12.97 4.05 -17.69
C ASN A 223 13.27 5.17 -16.71
N LYS A 224 12.66 6.35 -16.95
CA LYS A 224 12.66 7.45 -16.00
C LYS A 224 12.02 7.01 -14.69
N LEU A 225 12.74 7.16 -13.59
CA LEU A 225 12.25 6.83 -12.26
C LEU A 225 11.39 7.98 -11.72
N GLY A 226 10.10 7.89 -12.00
CA GLY A 226 9.09 8.84 -11.51
C GLY A 226 8.29 8.28 -10.33
N HIS A 227 7.15 8.93 -10.06
CA HIS A 227 6.33 8.69 -8.87
C HIS A 227 6.01 7.20 -8.62
N ASN A 228 5.35 6.54 -9.57
CA ASN A 228 4.90 5.15 -9.39
C ASN A 228 6.04 4.10 -9.54
N TRP A 229 7.05 4.37 -10.38
CA TRP A 229 8.18 3.47 -10.53
C TRP A 229 9.07 3.41 -9.28
N SER A 230 8.98 4.43 -8.41
CA SER A 230 9.72 4.47 -7.14
C SER A 230 9.44 3.27 -6.26
N ILE A 231 8.20 2.75 -6.24
CA ILE A 231 7.82 1.59 -5.42
C ILE A 231 8.60 0.35 -5.87
N SER A 232 8.70 0.13 -7.18
CA SER A 232 9.39 -1.04 -7.73
C SER A 232 10.90 -1.00 -7.46
N TRP A 233 11.52 0.17 -7.57
CA TRP A 233 12.93 0.35 -7.25
C TRP A 233 13.19 0.10 -5.75
N VAL A 234 12.38 0.69 -4.88
CA VAL A 234 12.51 0.53 -3.42
C VAL A 234 12.25 -0.92 -3.01
N ALA A 235 11.32 -1.62 -3.66
CA ALA A 235 11.08 -3.03 -3.39
C ALA A 235 12.33 -3.88 -3.69
N ASP A 236 13.06 -3.58 -4.77
CA ASP A 236 14.32 -4.27 -5.07
C ASP A 236 15.40 -3.98 -4.00
N GLU A 237 15.48 -2.74 -3.49
CA GLU A 237 16.39 -2.37 -2.39
C GLU A 237 16.02 -3.07 -1.07
N ILE A 238 14.75 -3.07 -0.69
CA ILE A 238 14.26 -3.76 0.51
C ILE A 238 14.58 -5.25 0.41
N LYS A 239 14.32 -5.87 -0.75
CA LYS A 239 14.58 -7.29 -0.99
C LYS A 239 16.04 -7.69 -0.74
N GLN A 240 17.00 -6.82 -1.11
CA GLN A 240 18.43 -7.04 -0.87
C GLN A 240 18.77 -6.95 0.63
N ASN A 241 18.07 -6.12 1.39
CA ASN A 241 18.33 -5.87 2.81
C ASN A 241 17.54 -6.82 3.75
N LEU A 242 16.54 -7.55 3.24
CA LEU A 242 15.81 -8.59 3.97
C LEU A 242 16.52 -9.96 3.94
N GLN A 243 17.79 -10.03 3.50
CA GLN A 243 18.59 -11.25 3.49
C GLN A 243 19.15 -11.57 4.86
#